data_343259470953ecef7efca4a4eca99826
#
_entry.id   343259470953ecef7efca4a4eca99826
#
_cell.length_a   1.000
_cell.length_b   1.000
_cell.length_c   1.000
_cell.angle_alpha   90.00
_cell.angle_beta   90.00
_cell.angle_gamma   90.00
#
_symmetry.space_group_name_H-M   'P 1'
#
loop_
_entity.id
_entity.type
_entity.pdbx_description
1 polymer ?
#
loop_
_entity_poly.entity_id
_entity_poly.type
_entity_poly.pdbx_seq_one_letter_code
_entity_poly.pdbx_strand_id
1 'polypeptide(L)'
;MHFLNKLKAAMHPAKQTFNLTSIKTLDEEVIITYKENNLHGVMEYSTTEGTFDVRFKDDAGNNIETVTDLENVTFTLQDERFPGFSVKPVMLSQTQIGFELRIDGHGWYFARINGTYYLFTPYGQFVKTVDTESVDWLVERSRAFSGRGYIWGKTIPLLKHYAILGSGADTFVIAFPNYDFVSMYNGGYGTQTMTKPHNMYLQIGVQTGVLSLIAILVFYFWFFFYGLGTCYRLKKYDLMAFVGAGVLAGSAGYMVVQIINDSSITVAPVYWTMIGVGLAVFRNLRRGEL
;
A
#
# COMPACT_ATOMS: atom_id res chain seq x y z
N MET A 1 -1.81 27.23 18.77
CA MET A 1 -0.78 26.25 19.16
C MET A 1 -1.25 24.78 19.07
N HIS A 2 -2.43 24.42 19.60
CA HIS A 2 -2.97 23.05 19.59
C HIS A 2 -3.19 22.48 18.15
N PHE A 3 -3.70 23.26 17.21
CA PHE A 3 -3.91 22.85 15.82
C PHE A 3 -2.60 22.55 15.08
N LEU A 4 -1.59 23.40 15.23
CA LEU A 4 -0.27 23.21 14.63
C LEU A 4 0.44 21.96 15.18
N ASN A 5 0.27 21.65 16.48
CA ASN A 5 0.83 20.46 17.06
C ASN A 5 0.12 19.18 16.54
N LYS A 6 -1.21 19.23 16.37
CA LYS A 6 -1.97 18.13 15.73
C LYS A 6 -1.56 17.95 14.27
N LEU A 7 -1.35 19.05 13.52
CA LEU A 7 -0.89 19.00 12.14
C LEU A 7 0.51 18.40 12.04
N LYS A 8 1.45 18.82 12.90
CA LYS A 8 2.79 18.21 12.98
C LYS A 8 2.76 16.73 13.33
N ALA A 9 1.94 16.32 14.29
CA ALA A 9 1.78 14.91 14.67
C ALA A 9 1.18 14.07 13.52
N ALA A 10 0.25 14.64 12.74
CA ALA A 10 -0.32 13.98 11.56
C ALA A 10 0.68 13.85 10.40
N MET A 11 1.58 14.83 10.26
CA MET A 11 2.61 14.84 9.21
C MET A 11 3.85 14.00 9.58
N HIS A 12 4.15 13.88 10.87
CA HIS A 12 5.29 13.12 11.40
C HIS A 12 4.84 12.14 12.48
N PRO A 13 4.04 11.11 12.14
CA PRO A 13 3.68 10.09 13.11
C PRO A 13 4.93 9.34 13.57
N ALA A 14 4.89 8.85 14.80
CA ALA A 14 5.97 8.05 15.35
C ALA A 14 6.24 6.82 14.45
N LYS A 15 7.50 6.42 14.39
CA LYS A 15 7.90 5.16 13.75
C LYS A 15 7.15 4.02 14.44
N GLN A 16 6.50 3.16 13.67
CA GLN A 16 5.90 1.93 14.15
C GLN A 16 6.92 0.81 14.04
N THR A 17 7.13 0.09 15.12
CA THR A 17 7.92 -1.15 15.12
C THR A 17 6.95 -2.31 15.12
N PHE A 18 7.13 -3.22 14.18
CA PHE A 18 6.32 -4.43 14.06
C PHE A 18 7.16 -5.62 14.49
N ASN A 19 6.59 -6.48 15.32
CA ASN A 19 7.26 -7.71 15.73
C ASN A 19 7.34 -8.69 14.55
N LEU A 20 6.20 -8.95 13.89
CA LEU A 20 6.14 -9.77 12.69
C LEU A 20 6.47 -8.91 11.47
N THR A 21 7.55 -9.22 10.76
CA THR A 21 7.99 -8.43 9.59
C THR A 21 7.82 -9.14 8.27
N SER A 22 7.92 -10.48 8.26
CA SER A 22 7.78 -11.27 7.03
C SER A 22 7.25 -12.67 7.33
N ILE A 23 6.50 -13.22 6.39
CA ILE A 23 6.17 -14.65 6.28
C ILE A 23 6.46 -15.06 4.85
N LYS A 24 7.33 -16.07 4.66
CA LYS A 24 7.68 -16.65 3.36
C LYS A 24 7.22 -18.09 3.30
N THR A 25 6.46 -18.41 2.27
CA THR A 25 6.04 -19.79 1.99
C THR A 25 6.94 -20.37 0.91
N LEU A 26 7.70 -21.39 1.26
CA LEU A 26 8.62 -22.10 0.38
C LEU A 26 8.09 -23.52 0.06
N ASP A 27 8.83 -24.26 -0.73
CA ASP A 27 8.41 -25.61 -1.10
C ASP A 27 8.48 -26.57 0.12
N GLU A 28 9.49 -26.43 0.97
CA GLU A 28 9.72 -27.38 2.08
C GLU A 28 9.40 -26.80 3.46
N GLU A 29 9.28 -25.47 3.58
CA GLU A 29 9.11 -24.80 4.88
C GLU A 29 8.37 -23.47 4.77
N VAL A 30 7.94 -22.97 5.91
CA VAL A 30 7.47 -21.58 6.10
C VAL A 30 8.48 -20.86 6.96
N ILE A 31 9.00 -19.71 6.49
CA ILE A 31 9.91 -18.87 7.26
C ILE A 31 9.16 -17.67 7.78
N ILE A 32 9.22 -17.46 9.09
CA ILE A 32 8.59 -16.32 9.76
C ILE A 32 9.68 -15.44 10.38
N THR A 33 9.75 -14.17 9.98
CA THR A 33 10.67 -13.21 10.59
C THR A 33 9.96 -12.42 11.67
N TYR A 34 10.38 -12.62 12.92
CA TYR A 34 9.80 -12.01 14.11
C TYR A 34 10.89 -11.39 14.99
N LYS A 35 10.83 -10.09 15.25
CA LYS A 35 11.85 -9.35 16.03
C LYS A 35 13.28 -9.67 15.61
N GLU A 36 13.56 -9.62 14.31
CA GLU A 36 14.89 -9.91 13.72
C GLU A 36 15.33 -11.39 13.79
N ASN A 37 14.53 -12.29 14.35
CA ASN A 37 14.80 -13.73 14.36
C ASN A 37 13.93 -14.42 13.30
N ASN A 38 14.51 -15.43 12.63
CA ASN A 38 13.75 -16.26 11.73
C ASN A 38 13.37 -17.56 12.41
N LEU A 39 12.15 -17.99 12.16
CA LEU A 39 11.59 -19.26 12.56
C LEU A 39 11.30 -20.07 11.32
N HIS A 40 11.94 -21.21 11.18
CA HIS A 40 11.74 -22.16 10.09
C HIS A 40 10.75 -23.23 10.54
N GLY A 41 9.57 -23.25 9.95
CA GLY A 41 8.47 -24.16 10.32
C GLY A 41 8.17 -25.19 9.25
N VAL A 42 8.20 -26.47 9.61
CA VAL A 42 7.71 -27.58 8.80
C VAL A 42 6.49 -28.15 9.51
N MET A 43 5.37 -28.15 8.81
CA MET A 43 4.06 -28.58 9.33
C MET A 43 3.44 -29.55 8.33
N GLU A 44 3.32 -30.81 8.72
CA GLU A 44 2.87 -31.88 7.84
C GLU A 44 1.68 -32.61 8.45
N TYR A 45 0.76 -33.06 7.60
CA TYR A 45 -0.32 -33.95 7.97
C TYR A 45 -0.24 -35.24 7.18
N SER A 46 -0.09 -36.35 7.89
CA SER A 46 -0.14 -37.69 7.30
C SER A 46 -1.58 -38.13 7.20
N THR A 47 -2.12 -38.20 5.99
CA THR A 47 -3.47 -38.71 5.74
C THR A 47 -3.57 -40.23 6.02
N THR A 48 -2.47 -40.97 5.94
CA THR A 48 -2.41 -42.40 6.15
C THR A 48 -2.47 -42.78 7.63
N GLU A 49 -1.81 -41.97 8.46
CA GLU A 49 -1.70 -42.23 9.91
C GLU A 49 -2.64 -41.32 10.73
N GLY A 50 -3.23 -40.32 10.10
CA GLY A 50 -4.04 -39.28 10.79
C GLY A 50 -3.24 -38.47 11.79
N THR A 51 -1.92 -38.42 11.62
CA THR A 51 -1.01 -37.75 12.55
C THR A 51 -0.54 -36.38 12.01
N PHE A 52 -0.19 -35.55 12.95
CA PHE A 52 0.30 -34.19 12.71
C PHE A 52 1.75 -34.11 13.15
N ASP A 53 2.64 -33.75 12.26
CA ASP A 53 4.04 -33.47 12.56
C ASP A 53 4.35 -32.00 12.42
N VAL A 54 4.90 -31.40 13.47
CA VAL A 54 5.26 -29.97 13.51
C VAL A 54 6.67 -29.84 14.03
N ARG A 55 7.53 -29.26 13.23
CA ARG A 55 8.94 -29.06 13.56
C ARG A 55 9.33 -27.61 13.32
N PHE A 56 9.99 -27.01 14.29
CA PHE A 56 10.52 -25.67 14.19
C PHE A 56 12.03 -25.65 14.43
N LYS A 57 12.71 -24.78 13.66
CA LYS A 57 14.15 -24.55 13.78
C LYS A 57 14.45 -23.06 13.78
N ASP A 58 15.57 -22.70 14.37
CA ASP A 58 16.15 -21.37 14.20
C ASP A 58 17.11 -21.29 12.99
N ASP A 59 17.65 -20.11 12.68
CA ASP A 59 18.61 -19.90 11.57
C ASP A 59 19.88 -20.76 11.69
N ALA A 60 20.26 -21.19 12.89
CA ALA A 60 21.38 -22.07 13.11
C ALA A 60 21.04 -23.56 12.88
N GLY A 61 19.78 -23.86 12.60
CA GLY A 61 19.26 -25.22 12.42
C GLY A 61 18.97 -25.96 13.72
N ASN A 62 19.02 -25.28 14.88
CA ASN A 62 18.67 -25.89 16.16
C ASN A 62 17.16 -26.07 16.25
N ASN A 63 16.73 -27.25 16.73
CA ASN A 63 15.32 -27.51 16.95
C ASN A 63 14.77 -26.65 18.10
N ILE A 64 13.59 -26.10 17.89
CA ILE A 64 12.81 -25.40 18.90
C ILE A 64 11.78 -26.36 19.46
N GLU A 65 11.81 -26.55 20.78
CA GLU A 65 10.89 -27.46 21.46
C GLU A 65 9.45 -26.94 21.43
N THR A 66 8.50 -27.86 21.33
CA THR A 66 7.07 -27.56 21.40
C THR A 66 6.40 -28.39 22.50
N VAL A 67 5.47 -27.77 23.21
CA VAL A 67 4.57 -28.46 24.13
C VAL A 67 3.25 -28.70 23.43
N THR A 68 2.78 -29.97 23.48
CA THR A 68 1.55 -30.37 22.81
C THR A 68 0.41 -30.44 23.82
N ASP A 69 -0.65 -29.71 23.56
CA ASP A 69 -1.95 -29.92 24.19
C ASP A 69 -2.73 -30.95 23.36
N LEU A 70 -2.90 -32.13 23.91
CA LEU A 70 -3.56 -33.25 23.24
C LEU A 70 -5.08 -33.08 23.13
N GLU A 71 -5.70 -32.30 24.01
CA GLU A 71 -7.15 -32.10 23.96
C GLU A 71 -7.53 -31.19 22.79
N ASN A 72 -6.73 -30.13 22.54
CA ASN A 72 -6.97 -29.17 21.49
C ASN A 72 -6.09 -29.36 20.26
N VAL A 73 -5.23 -30.38 20.25
CA VAL A 73 -4.22 -30.63 19.20
C VAL A 73 -3.44 -29.36 18.86
N THR A 74 -2.92 -28.70 19.89
CA THR A 74 -2.20 -27.42 19.74
C THR A 74 -0.74 -27.60 20.17
N PHE A 75 0.18 -27.16 19.33
CA PHE A 75 1.61 -27.18 19.56
C PHE A 75 2.07 -25.77 19.91
N THR A 76 2.52 -25.53 21.13
CA THR A 76 3.02 -24.22 21.60
C THR A 76 4.53 -24.22 21.64
N LEU A 77 5.17 -23.22 21.01
CA LEU A 77 6.62 -23.08 21.00
C LEU A 77 7.14 -22.69 22.38
N GLN A 78 8.24 -23.32 22.78
CA GLN A 78 8.94 -23.07 24.06
C GLN A 78 10.25 -22.32 23.76
N ASP A 79 10.12 -21.06 23.31
CA ASP A 79 11.27 -20.23 23.00
C ASP A 79 10.91 -18.75 23.29
N GLU A 80 11.74 -18.07 24.07
CA GLU A 80 11.53 -16.67 24.47
C GLU A 80 11.55 -15.69 23.27
N ARG A 81 12.20 -16.08 22.16
CA ARG A 81 12.23 -15.30 20.93
C ARG A 81 10.87 -15.27 20.24
N PHE A 82 10.04 -16.30 20.44
CA PHE A 82 8.73 -16.49 19.80
C PHE A 82 7.60 -16.69 20.82
N PRO A 83 7.36 -15.71 21.69
CA PRO A 83 6.47 -15.86 22.82
C PRO A 83 5.02 -16.04 22.37
N GLY A 84 4.38 -17.11 22.85
CA GLY A 84 2.98 -17.39 22.59
C GLY A 84 2.66 -17.86 21.17
N PHE A 85 3.67 -18.24 20.39
CA PHE A 85 3.43 -18.88 19.10
C PHE A 85 2.84 -20.26 19.31
N SER A 86 1.77 -20.54 18.59
CA SER A 86 1.12 -21.86 18.64
C SER A 86 0.61 -22.25 17.27
N VAL A 87 0.64 -23.55 16.99
CA VAL A 87 0.16 -24.13 15.74
C VAL A 87 -0.90 -25.18 16.05
N LYS A 88 -1.94 -25.21 15.27
CA LYS A 88 -2.94 -26.28 15.28
C LYS A 88 -3.43 -26.64 13.88
N PRO A 89 -3.86 -27.87 13.65
CA PRO A 89 -4.54 -28.27 12.42
C PRO A 89 -5.89 -27.58 12.29
N VAL A 90 -6.25 -27.23 11.07
CA VAL A 90 -7.56 -26.64 10.75
C VAL A 90 -8.05 -27.12 9.39
N MET A 91 -9.36 -27.25 9.24
CA MET A 91 -9.96 -27.45 7.92
C MET A 91 -10.09 -26.09 7.22
N LEU A 92 -9.37 -25.90 6.11
CA LEU A 92 -9.41 -24.68 5.30
C LEU A 92 -10.50 -24.71 4.23
N SER A 93 -10.83 -25.94 3.77
CA SER A 93 -11.95 -26.19 2.85
C SER A 93 -12.51 -27.58 3.11
N GLN A 94 -13.52 -28.01 2.35
CA GLN A 94 -14.11 -29.34 2.50
C GLN A 94 -13.11 -30.48 2.27
N THR A 95 -12.03 -30.25 1.53
CA THR A 95 -11.04 -31.27 1.15
C THR A 95 -9.61 -30.95 1.57
N GLN A 96 -9.34 -29.72 2.06
CA GLN A 96 -7.99 -29.27 2.36
C GLN A 96 -7.80 -29.06 3.86
N ILE A 97 -6.96 -29.90 4.47
CA ILE A 97 -6.43 -29.69 5.83
C ILE A 97 -5.25 -28.71 5.70
N GLY A 98 -5.16 -27.78 6.63
CA GLY A 98 -4.07 -26.85 6.77
C GLY A 98 -3.74 -26.60 8.24
N PHE A 99 -3.05 -25.50 8.49
CA PHE A 99 -2.51 -25.12 9.79
C PHE A 99 -2.88 -23.68 10.12
N GLU A 100 -3.32 -23.44 11.33
CA GLU A 100 -3.36 -22.10 11.91
C GLU A 100 -2.10 -21.91 12.74
N LEU A 101 -1.23 -20.98 12.31
CA LEU A 101 -0.13 -20.46 13.13
C LEU A 101 -0.58 -19.18 13.79
N ARG A 102 -0.62 -19.15 15.10
CA ARG A 102 -1.01 -17.95 15.86
C ARG A 102 0.22 -17.18 16.30
N ILE A 103 0.25 -15.88 15.90
CA ILE A 103 1.33 -14.94 16.20
C ILE A 103 0.71 -13.67 16.75
N ASP A 104 1.14 -13.20 17.92
CA ASP A 104 0.59 -12.00 18.61
C ASP A 104 -0.95 -12.01 18.68
N GLY A 105 -1.56 -13.19 18.87
CA GLY A 105 -3.01 -13.38 18.93
C GLY A 105 -3.73 -13.43 17.58
N HIS A 106 -3.04 -13.19 16.46
CA HIS A 106 -3.59 -13.28 15.10
C HIS A 106 -3.29 -14.64 14.48
N GLY A 107 -4.28 -15.27 13.83
CA GLY A 107 -4.13 -16.54 13.13
C GLY A 107 -3.70 -16.36 11.68
N TRP A 108 -2.60 -17.00 11.30
CA TRP A 108 -2.11 -17.11 9.94
C TRP A 108 -2.35 -18.52 9.46
N TYR A 109 -2.98 -18.69 8.30
CA TYR A 109 -3.44 -19.99 7.81
C TYR A 109 -2.59 -20.46 6.64
N PHE A 110 -2.13 -21.70 6.69
CA PHE A 110 -1.26 -22.29 5.67
C PHE A 110 -1.78 -23.64 5.23
N ALA A 111 -1.51 -24.02 3.99
CA ALA A 111 -1.65 -25.38 3.50
C ALA A 111 -0.38 -25.82 2.79
N ARG A 112 -0.07 -27.10 2.85
CA ARG A 112 0.93 -27.75 2.00
C ARG A 112 0.21 -28.48 0.88
N ILE A 113 0.41 -28.04 -0.36
CA ILE A 113 -0.23 -28.59 -1.55
C ILE A 113 0.86 -29.04 -2.53
N ASN A 114 0.89 -30.31 -2.87
CA ASN A 114 1.92 -30.91 -3.75
C ASN A 114 3.37 -30.57 -3.32
N GLY A 115 3.63 -30.61 -2.01
CA GLY A 115 4.96 -30.35 -1.46
C GLY A 115 5.30 -28.87 -1.19
N THR A 116 4.48 -27.93 -1.66
CA THR A 116 4.71 -26.48 -1.54
C THR A 116 3.76 -25.87 -0.52
N TYR A 117 4.26 -24.95 0.32
CA TYR A 117 3.43 -24.18 1.24
C TYR A 117 2.79 -22.97 0.57
N TYR A 118 1.55 -22.74 0.96
CA TYR A 118 0.75 -21.58 0.55
C TYR A 118 0.11 -20.93 1.78
N LEU A 119 0.03 -19.61 1.76
CA LEU A 119 -0.82 -18.88 2.69
C LEU A 119 -2.27 -18.97 2.21
N PHE A 120 -3.17 -19.33 3.10
CA PHE A 120 -4.61 -19.28 2.83
C PHE A 120 -5.15 -17.92 3.23
N THR A 121 -5.66 -17.21 2.23
CA THR A 121 -6.10 -15.84 2.39
C THR A 121 -7.52 -15.76 2.98
N PRO A 122 -7.91 -14.62 3.57
CA PRO A 122 -9.29 -14.37 3.98
C PRO A 122 -10.31 -14.45 2.84
N TYR A 123 -9.86 -14.42 1.59
CA TYR A 123 -10.69 -14.56 0.39
C TYR A 123 -10.84 -16.01 -0.08
N GLY A 124 -10.35 -16.98 0.68
CA GLY A 124 -10.42 -18.41 0.34
C GLY A 124 -9.44 -18.84 -0.75
N GLN A 125 -8.35 -18.11 -0.97
CA GLN A 125 -7.34 -18.41 -1.98
C GLN A 125 -6.04 -18.91 -1.35
N PHE A 126 -5.36 -19.82 -2.04
CA PHE A 126 -4.01 -20.25 -1.71
C PHE A 126 -3.00 -19.44 -2.52
N VAL A 127 -2.15 -18.68 -1.85
CA VAL A 127 -1.17 -17.80 -2.50
C VAL A 127 0.23 -18.05 -1.95
N LYS A 128 1.25 -17.88 -2.80
CA LYS A 128 2.64 -17.78 -2.33
C LYS A 128 2.87 -16.38 -1.79
N THR A 129 3.55 -16.27 -0.66
CA THR A 129 3.97 -14.96 -0.16
C THR A 129 5.20 -14.51 -0.91
N VAL A 130 5.23 -13.23 -1.27
CA VAL A 130 6.32 -12.61 -2.02
C VAL A 130 6.76 -11.36 -1.29
N ASP A 131 8.08 -11.20 -1.16
CA ASP A 131 8.64 -9.93 -0.68
C ASP A 131 8.37 -8.85 -1.73
N THR A 132 7.85 -7.73 -1.28
CA THR A 132 7.54 -6.60 -2.15
C THR A 132 8.40 -5.40 -1.79
N GLU A 133 8.88 -4.70 -2.81
CA GLU A 133 9.65 -3.47 -2.60
C GLU A 133 8.82 -2.42 -1.86
N SER A 134 9.50 -1.65 -1.02
CA SER A 134 8.89 -0.58 -0.26
C SER A 134 9.83 0.61 -0.03
N VAL A 135 9.25 1.75 0.23
CA VAL A 135 9.93 2.89 0.84
C VAL A 135 9.72 2.79 2.34
N ASP A 136 10.67 2.17 3.02
CA ASP A 136 10.52 1.70 4.41
C ASP A 136 10.10 2.79 5.38
N TRP A 137 10.68 3.99 5.27
CA TRP A 137 10.33 5.11 6.17
C TRP A 137 8.85 5.53 6.08
N LEU A 138 8.19 5.30 4.92
CA LEU A 138 6.75 5.53 4.73
C LEU A 138 5.93 4.38 5.31
N VAL A 139 6.35 3.14 5.06
CA VAL A 139 5.67 1.95 5.59
C VAL A 139 5.73 1.92 7.12
N GLU A 140 6.90 2.22 7.70
CA GLU A 140 7.07 2.36 9.16
C GLU A 140 6.24 3.50 9.76
N ARG A 141 5.74 4.41 8.95
CA ARG A 141 4.82 5.48 9.31
C ARG A 141 3.49 5.35 8.58
N SER A 142 2.91 4.16 8.61
CA SER A 142 1.69 3.83 7.88
C SER A 142 0.55 4.84 8.11
N ARG A 143 0.47 5.43 9.31
CA ARG A 143 -0.52 6.45 9.68
C ARG A 143 -0.22 7.86 9.16
N ALA A 144 0.95 8.09 8.52
CA ALA A 144 1.27 9.38 7.90
C ALA A 144 0.25 9.72 6.80
N PHE A 145 0.07 11.03 6.56
CA PHE A 145 -0.80 11.56 5.50
C PHE A 145 -2.22 10.98 5.55
N SER A 146 -2.81 10.96 6.75
CA SER A 146 -4.14 10.39 7.01
C SER A 146 -4.24 8.89 6.70
N GLY A 147 -3.21 8.13 7.07
CA GLY A 147 -3.16 6.68 6.88
C GLY A 147 -2.60 6.23 5.54
N ARG A 148 -2.09 7.14 4.69
CA ARG A 148 -1.59 6.80 3.34
C ARG A 148 -0.12 6.40 3.29
N GLY A 149 0.61 6.48 4.41
CA GLY A 149 2.04 6.16 4.45
C GLY A 149 2.37 4.77 3.90
N TYR A 150 1.62 3.74 4.32
CA TYR A 150 1.75 2.39 3.78
C TYR A 150 1.50 2.35 2.26
N ILE A 151 0.37 2.91 1.81
CA ILE A 151 -0.04 2.87 0.41
C ILE A 151 1.02 3.54 -0.47
N TRP A 152 1.49 4.73 -0.10
CA TRP A 152 2.52 5.45 -0.85
C TRP A 152 3.87 4.74 -0.79
N GLY A 153 4.23 4.17 0.38
CA GLY A 153 5.45 3.39 0.54
C GLY A 153 5.55 2.20 -0.40
N LYS A 154 4.43 1.53 -0.68
CA LYS A 154 4.35 0.42 -1.64
C LYS A 154 4.09 0.89 -3.09
N THR A 155 3.53 2.07 -3.30
CA THR A 155 3.23 2.61 -4.64
C THR A 155 4.46 3.23 -5.31
N ILE A 156 5.30 3.96 -4.57
CA ILE A 156 6.45 4.66 -5.14
C ILE A 156 7.40 3.72 -5.90
N PRO A 157 7.77 2.52 -5.40
CA PRO A 157 8.59 1.59 -6.16
C PRO A 157 7.96 1.14 -7.49
N LEU A 158 6.63 1.11 -7.59
CA LEU A 158 5.95 0.72 -8.84
C LEU A 158 6.23 1.69 -9.99
N LEU A 159 6.56 2.95 -9.70
CA LEU A 159 6.89 3.94 -10.73
C LEU A 159 8.06 3.49 -11.62
N LYS A 160 9.04 2.77 -11.07
CA LYS A 160 10.16 2.26 -11.88
C LYS A 160 9.74 1.11 -12.79
N HIS A 161 8.79 0.28 -12.35
CA HIS A 161 8.29 -0.84 -13.14
C HIS A 161 7.37 -0.39 -14.27
N TYR A 162 6.64 0.71 -14.06
CA TYR A 162 5.67 1.26 -15.00
C TYR A 162 6.10 2.61 -15.60
N ALA A 163 7.41 2.85 -15.75
CA ALA A 163 7.95 4.16 -16.07
C ALA A 163 7.49 4.72 -17.43
N ILE A 164 7.35 3.90 -18.45
CA ILE A 164 7.09 4.34 -19.84
C ILE A 164 5.60 4.29 -20.17
N LEU A 165 5.01 3.10 -20.18
CA LEU A 165 3.64 2.89 -20.64
C LEU A 165 2.60 2.85 -19.51
N GLY A 166 3.05 2.76 -18.26
CA GLY A 166 2.17 2.53 -17.13
C GLY A 166 1.65 1.10 -17.07
N SER A 167 0.83 0.81 -16.05
CA SER A 167 0.16 -0.49 -15.88
C SER A 167 -1.14 -0.60 -16.68
N GLY A 168 -1.68 0.52 -17.15
CA GLY A 168 -2.98 0.65 -17.80
C GLY A 168 -3.99 1.47 -16.99
N ALA A 169 -4.98 2.00 -17.66
CA ALA A 169 -6.03 2.77 -17.02
C ALA A 169 -6.82 1.87 -16.04
N ASP A 170 -7.03 2.38 -14.82
CA ASP A 170 -7.79 1.74 -13.73
C ASP A 170 -7.23 0.38 -13.25
N THR A 171 -5.96 0.07 -13.57
CA THR A 171 -5.32 -1.20 -13.20
C THR A 171 -4.53 -1.14 -11.90
N PHE A 172 -4.62 -0.06 -11.14
CA PHE A 172 -3.87 0.10 -9.87
C PHE A 172 -4.09 -1.07 -8.92
N VAL A 173 -5.31 -1.58 -8.82
CA VAL A 173 -5.66 -2.73 -7.96
C VAL A 173 -4.88 -4.00 -8.31
N ILE A 174 -4.48 -4.16 -9.57
CA ILE A 174 -3.69 -5.30 -10.05
C ILE A 174 -2.19 -5.03 -9.87
N ALA A 175 -1.78 -3.78 -10.12
CA ALA A 175 -0.38 -3.37 -10.02
C ALA A 175 0.10 -3.29 -8.56
N PHE A 176 -0.76 -2.88 -7.64
CA PHE A 176 -0.44 -2.77 -6.22
C PHE A 176 -0.30 -4.17 -5.58
N PRO A 177 0.70 -4.38 -4.68
CA PRO A 177 0.93 -5.69 -4.07
C PRO A 177 -0.09 -6.02 -2.97
N ASN A 178 -1.35 -6.21 -3.37
CA ASN A 178 -2.46 -6.59 -2.49
C ASN A 178 -2.31 -7.99 -1.85
N TYR A 179 -1.26 -8.72 -2.18
CA TYR A 179 -0.91 -10.04 -1.64
C TYR A 179 0.20 -9.98 -0.56
N ASP A 180 0.69 -8.79 -0.22
CA ASP A 180 1.62 -8.59 0.90
C ASP A 180 0.85 -8.49 2.23
N PHE A 181 0.29 -9.62 2.65
CA PHE A 181 -0.64 -9.67 3.79
C PHE A 181 -0.01 -9.26 5.12
N VAL A 182 1.28 -9.54 5.34
CA VAL A 182 1.98 -9.16 6.58
C VAL A 182 2.10 -7.65 6.67
N SER A 183 2.59 -7.00 5.61
CA SER A 183 2.71 -5.55 5.59
C SER A 183 1.34 -4.85 5.64
N MET A 184 0.32 -5.43 5.01
CA MET A 184 -1.06 -4.92 5.08
C MET A 184 -1.62 -5.02 6.50
N TYR A 185 -1.42 -6.15 7.18
CA TYR A 185 -1.81 -6.35 8.57
C TYR A 185 -1.12 -5.32 9.47
N ASN A 186 0.19 -5.18 9.36
CA ASN A 186 1.00 -4.23 10.11
C ASN A 186 0.57 -2.77 9.83
N GLY A 187 0.22 -2.46 8.59
CA GLY A 187 -0.29 -1.15 8.18
C GLY A 187 -1.68 -0.81 8.73
N GLY A 188 -2.38 -1.79 9.32
CA GLY A 188 -3.73 -1.64 9.83
C GLY A 188 -4.81 -1.76 8.75
N TYR A 189 -4.47 -2.32 7.58
CA TYR A 189 -5.42 -2.52 6.48
C TYR A 189 -6.08 -3.91 6.49
N GLY A 190 -5.49 -4.87 7.21
CA GLY A 190 -6.06 -6.21 7.35
C GLY A 190 -6.36 -6.86 6.00
N THR A 191 -7.63 -7.05 5.70
CA THR A 191 -8.11 -7.68 4.46
C THR A 191 -8.56 -6.68 3.40
N GLN A 192 -8.28 -5.38 3.55
CA GLN A 192 -8.73 -4.37 2.58
C GLN A 192 -7.90 -4.46 1.30
N THR A 193 -8.58 -4.47 0.14
CA THR A 193 -7.91 -4.37 -1.16
C THR A 193 -7.65 -2.91 -1.49
N MET A 194 -6.39 -2.58 -1.75
CA MET A 194 -6.01 -1.23 -2.17
C MET A 194 -6.34 -1.06 -3.66
N THR A 195 -7.33 -0.24 -3.94
CA THR A 195 -7.80 0.02 -5.31
C THR A 195 -7.24 1.30 -5.91
N LYS A 196 -6.74 2.21 -5.07
CA LYS A 196 -6.23 3.52 -5.47
C LYS A 196 -5.11 3.99 -4.53
N PRO A 197 -4.16 4.81 -5.00
CA PRO A 197 -3.07 5.33 -4.16
C PRO A 197 -3.48 6.52 -3.28
N HIS A 198 -4.69 7.08 -3.46
CA HIS A 198 -5.12 8.33 -2.83
C HIS A 198 -4.12 9.48 -3.02
N ASN A 199 -3.59 9.56 -4.25
CA ASN A 199 -2.70 10.59 -4.75
C ASN A 199 -2.75 10.56 -6.28
N MET A 200 -3.30 11.60 -6.89
CA MET A 200 -3.48 11.68 -8.35
C MET A 200 -2.16 11.54 -9.11
N TYR A 201 -1.08 12.10 -8.57
CA TYR A 201 0.22 12.07 -9.25
C TYR A 201 0.80 10.66 -9.27
N LEU A 202 0.73 9.94 -8.14
CA LEU A 202 1.11 8.53 -8.08
C LEU A 202 0.20 7.66 -8.95
N GLN A 203 -1.10 7.97 -8.98
CA GLN A 203 -2.05 7.27 -9.85
C GLN A 203 -1.67 7.42 -11.33
N ILE A 204 -1.42 8.65 -11.79
CA ILE A 204 -0.97 8.92 -13.17
C ILE A 204 0.36 8.19 -13.43
N GLY A 205 1.34 8.33 -12.54
CA GLY A 205 2.66 7.73 -12.73
C GLY A 205 2.64 6.20 -12.85
N VAL A 206 1.80 5.52 -12.07
CA VAL A 206 1.66 4.05 -12.15
C VAL A 206 0.79 3.63 -13.33
N GLN A 207 -0.35 4.26 -13.56
CA GLN A 207 -1.32 3.81 -14.56
C GLN A 207 -0.98 4.22 -15.99
N THR A 208 -0.39 5.40 -16.19
CA THR A 208 -0.07 5.94 -17.52
C THR A 208 1.41 6.16 -17.78
N GLY A 209 2.24 5.92 -16.78
CA GLY A 209 3.69 6.03 -16.86
C GLY A 209 4.25 7.36 -16.33
N VAL A 210 5.52 7.31 -15.93
CA VAL A 210 6.24 8.49 -15.39
C VAL A 210 6.38 9.58 -16.45
N LEU A 211 6.48 9.21 -17.72
CA LEU A 211 6.53 10.20 -18.81
C LEU A 211 5.24 11.02 -18.88
N SER A 212 4.07 10.39 -18.71
CA SER A 212 2.78 11.08 -18.63
C SER A 212 2.69 11.97 -17.39
N LEU A 213 3.21 11.50 -16.26
CA LEU A 213 3.31 12.31 -15.04
C LEU A 213 4.16 13.56 -15.26
N ILE A 214 5.33 13.43 -15.90
CA ILE A 214 6.17 14.57 -16.23
C ILE A 214 5.44 15.54 -17.17
N ALA A 215 4.79 15.02 -18.22
CA ALA A 215 4.05 15.85 -19.17
C ALA A 215 2.94 16.69 -18.50
N ILE A 216 2.16 16.07 -17.59
CA ILE A 216 1.11 16.80 -16.88
C ILE A 216 1.67 17.83 -15.89
N LEU A 217 2.79 17.54 -15.22
CA LEU A 217 3.45 18.49 -14.34
C LEU A 217 3.98 19.69 -15.13
N VAL A 218 4.64 19.44 -16.26
CA VAL A 218 5.11 20.51 -17.17
C VAL A 218 3.94 21.36 -17.65
N PHE A 219 2.83 20.74 -18.04
CA PHE A 219 1.62 21.46 -18.43
C PHE A 219 1.06 22.32 -17.29
N TYR A 220 0.99 21.78 -16.06
CA TYR A 220 0.51 22.51 -14.90
C TYR A 220 1.40 23.71 -14.57
N PHE A 221 2.72 23.53 -14.54
CA PHE A 221 3.66 24.62 -14.35
C PHE A 221 3.53 25.69 -15.44
N TRP A 222 3.47 25.28 -16.72
CA TRP A 222 3.27 26.18 -17.83
C TRP A 222 1.97 26.99 -17.69
N PHE A 223 0.84 26.31 -17.43
CA PHE A 223 -0.46 26.96 -17.24
C PHE A 223 -0.39 28.00 -16.11
N PHE A 224 0.21 27.64 -14.99
CA PHE A 224 0.30 28.49 -13.82
C PHE A 224 1.15 29.73 -14.10
N PHE A 225 2.35 29.57 -14.64
CA PHE A 225 3.24 30.69 -14.97
C PHE A 225 2.69 31.55 -16.10
N TYR A 226 2.00 30.93 -17.08
CA TYR A 226 1.33 31.68 -18.16
C TYR A 226 0.22 32.58 -17.60
N GLY A 227 -0.64 32.04 -16.73
CA GLY A 227 -1.73 32.77 -16.08
C GLY A 227 -1.20 33.87 -15.13
N LEU A 228 -0.26 33.48 -14.24
CA LEU A 228 0.34 34.42 -13.29
C LEU A 228 1.04 35.57 -14.01
N GLY A 229 1.86 35.27 -15.03
CA GLY A 229 2.53 36.32 -15.85
C GLY A 229 1.55 37.20 -16.64
N THR A 230 0.36 36.65 -16.99
CA THR A 230 -0.70 37.46 -17.59
C THR A 230 -1.29 38.41 -16.57
N CYS A 231 -1.71 37.93 -15.41
CA CYS A 231 -2.28 38.75 -14.34
C CYS A 231 -1.29 39.81 -13.86
N TYR A 232 -0.01 39.50 -13.72
CA TYR A 232 1.01 40.47 -13.28
C TYR A 232 1.23 41.63 -14.25
N ARG A 233 1.02 41.41 -15.55
CA ARG A 233 1.22 42.44 -16.60
C ARG A 233 0.00 43.34 -16.83
N LEU A 234 -1.15 43.02 -16.22
CA LEU A 234 -2.36 43.81 -16.38
C LEU A 234 -2.21 45.20 -15.72
N LYS A 235 -2.54 46.25 -16.46
CA LYS A 235 -2.58 47.63 -15.95
C LYS A 235 -3.91 47.95 -15.28
N LYS A 236 -4.99 47.24 -15.65
CA LYS A 236 -6.34 47.41 -15.10
C LYS A 236 -6.92 46.00 -14.84
N TYR A 237 -7.66 45.90 -13.78
CA TYR A 237 -8.36 44.67 -13.42
C TYR A 237 -9.85 44.89 -13.70
N ASP A 238 -10.31 44.31 -14.78
CA ASP A 238 -11.71 44.19 -15.14
C ASP A 238 -12.31 42.86 -14.69
N LEU A 239 -13.57 42.57 -15.04
CA LEU A 239 -14.25 41.35 -14.71
C LEU A 239 -13.49 40.09 -15.20
N MET A 240 -12.92 40.15 -16.41
CA MET A 240 -12.20 39.04 -17.00
C MET A 240 -10.87 38.76 -16.29
N ALA A 241 -10.20 39.83 -15.83
CA ALA A 241 -9.00 39.66 -14.98
C ALA A 241 -9.31 38.96 -13.66
N PHE A 242 -10.43 39.31 -13.02
CA PHE A 242 -10.88 38.62 -11.79
C PHE A 242 -11.28 37.18 -12.07
N VAL A 243 -11.96 36.86 -13.18
CA VAL A 243 -12.26 35.50 -13.60
C VAL A 243 -10.96 34.72 -13.79
N GLY A 244 -9.99 35.26 -14.52
CA GLY A 244 -8.69 34.63 -14.73
C GLY A 244 -7.94 34.33 -13.41
N ALA A 245 -7.91 35.29 -12.50
CA ALA A 245 -7.29 35.13 -11.18
C ALA A 245 -8.02 34.06 -10.35
N GLY A 246 -9.37 34.01 -10.38
CA GLY A 246 -10.18 33.00 -9.73
C GLY A 246 -9.90 31.57 -10.26
N VAL A 247 -9.81 31.44 -11.59
CA VAL A 247 -9.43 30.15 -12.22
C VAL A 247 -8.03 29.71 -11.79
N LEU A 248 -7.09 30.64 -11.72
CA LEU A 248 -5.72 30.33 -11.30
C LEU A 248 -5.67 29.86 -9.85
N ALA A 249 -6.37 30.58 -8.96
CA ALA A 249 -6.46 30.19 -7.54
C ALA A 249 -7.16 28.85 -7.34
N GLY A 250 -8.29 28.62 -8.02
CA GLY A 250 -9.02 27.36 -7.98
C GLY A 250 -8.21 26.19 -8.53
N SER A 251 -7.47 26.41 -9.60
CA SER A 251 -6.58 25.39 -10.18
C SER A 251 -5.43 25.03 -9.22
N ALA A 252 -4.82 26.02 -8.56
CA ALA A 252 -3.81 25.77 -7.54
C ALA A 252 -4.36 24.94 -6.38
N GLY A 253 -5.55 25.32 -5.88
CA GLY A 253 -6.23 24.56 -4.82
C GLY A 253 -6.47 23.11 -5.22
N TYR A 254 -6.96 22.87 -6.44
CA TYR A 254 -7.15 21.51 -6.95
C TYR A 254 -5.83 20.73 -6.99
N MET A 255 -4.76 21.29 -7.55
CA MET A 255 -3.45 20.63 -7.64
C MET A 255 -2.92 20.22 -6.27
N VAL A 256 -3.06 21.07 -5.25
CA VAL A 256 -2.64 20.78 -3.88
C VAL A 256 -3.48 19.67 -3.26
N VAL A 257 -4.80 19.74 -3.42
CA VAL A 257 -5.72 18.72 -2.87
C VAL A 257 -5.48 17.33 -3.49
N GLN A 258 -5.07 17.29 -4.75
CA GLN A 258 -4.76 16.03 -5.46
C GLN A 258 -3.49 15.33 -4.99
N ILE A 259 -2.68 15.94 -4.13
CA ILE A 259 -1.57 15.28 -3.45
C ILE A 259 -2.09 14.18 -2.50
N ILE A 260 -3.28 14.40 -1.92
CA ILE A 260 -3.90 13.49 -0.95
C ILE A 260 -5.21 12.87 -1.43
N ASN A 261 -5.59 13.08 -2.69
CA ASN A 261 -6.79 12.52 -3.30
C ASN A 261 -6.52 11.97 -4.68
N ASP A 262 -7.38 11.04 -5.08
CA ASP A 262 -7.39 10.48 -6.43
C ASP A 262 -8.08 11.42 -7.41
N SER A 263 -7.76 11.28 -8.70
CA SER A 263 -8.58 11.89 -9.74
C SER A 263 -9.98 11.26 -9.75
N SER A 264 -11.00 12.08 -9.60
CA SER A 264 -12.41 11.65 -9.56
C SER A 264 -13.12 12.01 -10.87
N ILE A 265 -13.87 11.06 -11.42
CA ILE A 265 -14.68 11.27 -12.63
C ILE A 265 -15.72 12.38 -12.48
N THR A 266 -16.13 12.69 -11.26
CA THR A 266 -17.09 13.77 -10.96
C THR A 266 -16.45 15.15 -10.95
N VAL A 267 -15.19 15.27 -10.60
CA VAL A 267 -14.48 16.56 -10.43
C VAL A 267 -13.53 16.86 -11.59
N ALA A 268 -12.86 15.84 -12.14
CA ALA A 268 -11.88 16.03 -13.19
C ALA A 268 -12.42 16.75 -14.45
N PRO A 269 -13.63 16.42 -14.99
CA PRO A 269 -14.17 17.14 -16.15
C PRO A 269 -14.39 18.64 -15.87
N VAL A 270 -14.88 18.97 -14.68
CA VAL A 270 -15.09 20.37 -14.25
C VAL A 270 -13.74 21.10 -14.18
N TYR A 271 -12.74 20.47 -13.60
CA TYR A 271 -11.39 21.02 -13.53
C TYR A 271 -10.78 21.28 -14.91
N TRP A 272 -10.85 20.31 -15.82
CA TRP A 272 -10.32 20.48 -17.18
C TRP A 272 -11.07 21.55 -17.99
N THR A 273 -12.39 21.65 -17.79
CA THR A 273 -13.19 22.75 -18.38
C THR A 273 -12.71 24.10 -17.84
N MET A 274 -12.49 24.20 -16.52
CA MET A 274 -11.98 25.41 -15.89
C MET A 274 -10.59 25.81 -16.42
N ILE A 275 -9.69 24.85 -16.64
CA ILE A 275 -8.39 25.10 -17.29
C ILE A 275 -8.58 25.66 -18.71
N GLY A 276 -9.48 25.08 -19.51
CA GLY A 276 -9.79 25.53 -20.85
C GLY A 276 -10.33 26.99 -20.88
N VAL A 277 -11.27 27.29 -19.99
CA VAL A 277 -11.78 28.66 -19.81
C VAL A 277 -10.66 29.62 -19.41
N GLY A 278 -9.80 29.22 -18.46
CA GLY A 278 -8.65 30.01 -18.03
C GLY A 278 -7.71 30.35 -19.17
N LEU A 279 -7.37 29.36 -20.00
CA LEU A 279 -6.50 29.61 -21.18
C LEU A 279 -7.11 30.60 -22.15
N ALA A 280 -8.42 30.49 -22.43
CA ALA A 280 -9.14 31.45 -23.29
C ALA A 280 -9.10 32.85 -22.70
N VAL A 281 -9.39 33.02 -21.42
CA VAL A 281 -9.34 34.29 -20.69
C VAL A 281 -7.94 34.90 -20.73
N PHE A 282 -6.91 34.15 -20.39
CA PHE A 282 -5.52 34.64 -20.39
C PHE A 282 -5.06 35.05 -21.79
N ARG A 283 -5.46 34.29 -22.83
CA ARG A 283 -5.15 34.65 -24.22
C ARG A 283 -5.78 35.99 -24.61
N ASN A 284 -7.07 36.19 -24.30
CA ASN A 284 -7.80 37.43 -24.67
C ASN A 284 -7.27 38.64 -23.89
N LEU A 285 -6.98 38.47 -22.58
CA LEU A 285 -6.36 39.54 -21.77
C LEU A 285 -4.98 39.98 -22.32
N ARG A 286 -4.19 39.03 -22.86
CA ARG A 286 -2.89 39.36 -23.48
C ARG A 286 -3.02 40.07 -24.81
N ARG A 287 -4.09 39.84 -25.58
CA ARG A 287 -4.34 40.45 -26.86
C ARG A 287 -4.99 41.84 -26.74
N GLY A 288 -5.53 42.15 -25.57
CA GLY A 288 -6.30 43.37 -25.37
C GLY A 288 -7.63 43.38 -26.12
N GLU A 289 -8.19 42.17 -26.35
CA GLU A 289 -9.44 41.95 -27.10
C GLU A 289 -10.69 42.00 -26.20
N LEU A 290 -10.53 42.40 -24.93
CA LEU A 290 -11.61 42.55 -23.94
C LEU A 290 -11.58 43.91 -23.28
#